data_1ce9472abeb6d5ed48112d9b8f54ad5f
#
_entry.id   1ce9472abeb6d5ed48112d9b8f54ad5f
#
_cell.length_a   1.000
_cell.length_b   1.000
_cell.length_c   1.000
_cell.angle_alpha   90.00
_cell.angle_beta   90.00
_cell.angle_gamma   90.00
#
_symmetry.space_group_name_H-M   'P 1'
#
loop_
_entity.id
_entity.type
_entity.pdbx_description
1 polymer ?
#
loop_
_entity_poly.entity_id
_entity_poly.type
_entity_poly.pdbx_seq_one_letter_code
_entity_poly.pdbx_strand_id
1 'polypeptide(L)'
;LLAARHADVAKLTPHLRVAINQRLVDDFGTRLGDGDEVALIPPVAGGSEDAKAPALPRPDAPPSRLAKVVLDKPLVLQNVIDAVKTARMGGLATFSGVVRDQADGKAVTRLEYEAYPEMAEKVFVELCEQIEAEIAGTRLAVMHRIGALAVGDVAVVIAAAAPHRDPAFRACRALIDRLKERAPIWKKQFGPSGASWVDP
;
A
#
# COMPACT_ATOMS: atom_id res chain seq x y z
N LEU A 1 29.01 -31.25 -4.78
CA LEU A 1 30.45 -31.07 -4.52
C LEU A 1 30.72 -29.92 -3.54
N LEU A 2 30.14 -28.70 -3.71
CA LEU A 2 30.33 -27.55 -2.82
C LEU A 2 29.73 -27.78 -1.41
N ALA A 3 28.51 -28.35 -1.31
CA ALA A 3 27.87 -28.66 -0.04
C ALA A 3 28.64 -29.71 0.78
N ALA A 4 29.40 -30.59 0.12
CA ALA A 4 30.23 -31.60 0.78
C ALA A 4 31.53 -31.02 1.39
N ARG A 5 31.94 -29.82 0.96
CA ARG A 5 33.16 -29.13 1.44
C ARG A 5 32.90 -28.05 2.47
N HIS A 6 31.65 -27.57 2.57
CA HIS A 6 31.29 -26.45 3.46
C HIS A 6 29.98 -26.77 4.18
N ALA A 7 30.06 -27.13 5.46
CA ALA A 7 28.92 -27.55 6.28
C ALA A 7 27.82 -26.46 6.39
N ASP A 8 28.20 -25.19 6.32
CA ASP A 8 27.24 -24.08 6.37
C ASP A 8 26.45 -23.91 5.06
N VAL A 9 27.05 -24.24 3.91
CA VAL A 9 26.37 -24.26 2.61
C VAL A 9 25.35 -25.41 2.56
N ALA A 10 25.66 -26.55 3.16
CA ALA A 10 24.74 -27.69 3.21
C ALA A 10 23.42 -27.37 3.92
N LYS A 11 23.44 -26.56 4.97
CA LYS A 11 22.25 -26.14 5.71
C LYS A 11 21.36 -25.19 4.91
N LEU A 12 21.93 -24.42 4.00
CA LEU A 12 21.23 -23.42 3.17
C LEU A 12 20.75 -24.01 1.83
N THR A 13 21.24 -25.19 1.44
CA THR A 13 20.96 -25.80 0.13
C THR A 13 19.48 -25.85 -0.26
N PRO A 14 18.51 -26.16 0.64
CA PRO A 14 17.09 -26.19 0.28
C PRO A 14 16.51 -24.85 -0.15
N HIS A 15 17.18 -23.76 0.21
CA HIS A 15 16.69 -22.39 -0.01
C HIS A 15 17.61 -21.54 -0.91
N LEU A 16 18.71 -22.14 -1.38
CA LEU A 16 19.64 -21.45 -2.27
C LEU A 16 19.09 -21.38 -3.70
N ARG A 17 19.23 -20.23 -4.32
CA ARG A 17 19.16 -20.07 -5.78
C ARG A 17 20.56 -20.03 -6.35
N VAL A 18 20.74 -20.58 -7.53
CA VAL A 18 22.03 -20.59 -8.22
C VAL A 18 21.95 -19.69 -9.44
N ALA A 19 22.96 -18.88 -9.63
CA ALA A 19 23.14 -18.17 -10.89
C ALA A 19 24.47 -18.61 -11.54
N ILE A 20 24.45 -18.81 -12.86
CA ILE A 20 25.63 -19.07 -13.68
C ILE A 20 25.76 -17.92 -14.67
N ASN A 21 26.93 -17.25 -14.69
CA ASN A 21 27.17 -16.11 -15.55
C ASN A 21 26.06 -15.06 -15.45
N GLN A 22 25.67 -14.71 -14.23
CA GLN A 22 24.63 -13.72 -13.87
C GLN A 22 23.20 -14.09 -14.31
N ARG A 23 22.95 -15.36 -14.68
CA ARG A 23 21.61 -15.87 -15.00
C ARG A 23 21.17 -16.89 -13.94
N LEU A 24 19.99 -16.71 -13.38
CA LEU A 24 19.39 -17.68 -12.48
C LEU A 24 19.14 -18.99 -13.23
N VAL A 25 19.49 -20.12 -12.60
CA VAL A 25 19.25 -21.46 -13.11
C VAL A 25 18.39 -22.24 -12.12
N ASP A 26 17.38 -22.91 -12.63
CA ASP A 26 16.48 -23.74 -11.83
C ASP A 26 16.94 -25.21 -11.78
N ASP A 27 17.83 -25.61 -12.72
CA ASP A 27 18.37 -26.95 -12.79
C ASP A 27 19.81 -27.01 -12.23
N PHE A 28 19.95 -27.63 -11.06
CA PHE A 28 21.25 -27.89 -10.42
C PHE A 28 22.12 -28.92 -11.16
N GLY A 29 21.59 -29.59 -12.20
CA GLY A 29 22.32 -30.51 -13.07
C GLY A 29 23.04 -29.81 -14.24
N THR A 30 22.91 -28.50 -14.37
CA THR A 30 23.59 -27.71 -15.44
C THR A 30 25.10 -27.95 -15.40
N ARG A 31 25.69 -28.36 -16.53
CA ARG A 31 27.13 -28.56 -16.64
C ARG A 31 27.84 -27.19 -16.71
N LEU A 32 28.89 -27.06 -15.90
CA LEU A 32 29.74 -25.88 -15.89
C LEU A 32 30.88 -26.05 -16.90
N GLY A 33 31.16 -24.99 -17.63
CA GLY A 33 32.36 -24.88 -18.47
C GLY A 33 33.53 -24.21 -17.72
N ASP A 34 34.72 -24.31 -18.27
CA ASP A 34 35.90 -23.58 -17.76
C ASP A 34 35.64 -22.06 -17.88
N GLY A 35 35.80 -21.35 -16.75
CA GLY A 35 35.60 -19.90 -16.68
C GLY A 35 34.18 -19.47 -16.31
N ASP A 36 33.23 -20.40 -16.10
CA ASP A 36 31.91 -20.03 -15.63
C ASP A 36 31.93 -19.46 -14.21
N GLU A 37 31.27 -18.33 -14.02
CA GLU A 37 31.02 -17.73 -12.72
C GLU A 37 29.77 -18.37 -12.10
N VAL A 38 29.89 -18.91 -10.89
CA VAL A 38 28.76 -19.50 -10.15
C VAL A 38 28.49 -18.70 -8.89
N ALA A 39 27.32 -18.10 -8.79
CA ALA A 39 26.86 -17.39 -7.60
C ALA A 39 25.82 -18.21 -6.85
N LEU A 40 26.03 -18.43 -5.56
CA LEU A 40 25.06 -18.99 -4.63
C LEU A 40 24.31 -17.83 -3.97
N ILE A 41 23.01 -17.72 -4.22
CA ILE A 41 22.17 -16.63 -3.74
C ILE A 41 21.32 -17.19 -2.59
N PRO A 42 21.61 -16.79 -1.33
CA PRO A 42 20.77 -17.14 -0.21
C PRO A 42 19.37 -16.50 -0.34
N PRO A 43 18.35 -17.02 0.33
CA PRO A 43 17.04 -16.40 0.34
C PRO A 43 17.20 -14.96 0.82
N VAL A 44 16.71 -14.00 0.03
CA VAL A 44 16.70 -12.59 0.43
C VAL A 44 15.84 -12.46 1.67
N ALA A 45 16.35 -11.84 2.72
CA ALA A 45 15.63 -11.56 3.94
C ALA A 45 14.44 -10.63 3.63
N GLY A 46 13.25 -11.23 3.47
CA GLY A 46 12.03 -10.51 3.11
C GLY A 46 10.81 -11.42 3.22
N GLY A 47 10.36 -11.67 4.45
CA GLY A 47 9.05 -12.25 4.75
C GLY A 47 8.98 -13.78 4.72
N SER A 48 9.34 -14.42 5.83
CA SER A 48 8.84 -15.74 6.18
C SER A 48 7.38 -15.59 6.65
N GLU A 49 6.45 -16.23 5.97
CA GLU A 49 5.02 -16.24 6.32
C GLU A 49 4.71 -17.04 7.60
N ASP A 50 5.67 -17.76 8.19
CA ASP A 50 5.46 -18.73 9.27
C ASP A 50 5.91 -18.30 10.66
N ALA A 51 6.33 -17.06 10.87
CA ALA A 51 6.57 -16.56 12.21
C ALA A 51 5.25 -16.01 12.80
N LYS A 52 4.53 -16.86 13.56
CA LYS A 52 3.49 -16.40 14.48
C LYS A 52 4.13 -15.41 15.45
N ALA A 53 4.16 -14.14 15.05
CA ALA A 53 4.72 -13.08 15.87
C ALA A 53 3.94 -13.04 17.19
N PRO A 54 4.61 -13.01 18.35
CA PRO A 54 3.92 -12.78 19.61
C PRO A 54 3.13 -11.47 19.49
N ALA A 55 1.90 -11.48 19.99
CA ALA A 55 1.05 -10.27 20.02
C ALA A 55 1.83 -9.18 20.75
N LEU A 56 2.38 -8.24 20.00
CA LEU A 56 3.11 -7.11 20.56
C LEU A 56 2.11 -6.22 21.31
N PRO A 57 2.43 -5.74 22.50
CA PRO A 57 1.60 -4.78 23.20
C PRO A 57 1.34 -3.60 22.27
N ARG A 58 0.10 -3.10 22.26
CA ARG A 58 -0.26 -1.89 21.51
C ARG A 58 0.75 -0.80 21.84
N PRO A 59 1.45 -0.22 20.87
CA PRO A 59 2.27 0.95 21.17
C PRO A 59 1.35 2.02 21.77
N ASP A 60 1.88 2.78 22.71
CA ASP A 60 1.20 3.91 23.32
C ASP A 60 0.40 4.66 22.26
N ALA A 61 -0.84 5.00 22.59
CA ALA A 61 -1.80 5.52 21.63
C ALA A 61 -1.15 6.63 20.80
N PRO A 62 -1.16 6.50 19.46
CA PRO A 62 -0.55 7.53 18.64
C PRO A 62 -1.30 8.86 18.81
N PRO A 63 -0.64 9.97 18.51
CA PRO A 63 -1.33 11.24 18.36
C PRO A 63 -2.51 11.05 17.41
N SER A 64 -3.57 11.79 17.62
CA SER A 64 -4.88 11.69 16.95
C SER A 64 -4.80 11.15 15.54
N ARG A 65 -5.58 10.09 15.29
CA ARG A 65 -5.67 9.44 13.95
C ARG A 65 -5.85 10.48 12.86
N LEU A 66 -5.01 10.43 11.82
CA LEU A 66 -5.16 11.33 10.68
C LEU A 66 -6.22 10.75 9.72
N ALA A 67 -7.44 11.28 9.83
CA ALA A 67 -8.58 10.95 8.99
C ALA A 67 -9.31 12.27 8.69
N LYS A 68 -8.97 12.93 7.56
CA LYS A 68 -9.33 14.33 7.33
C LYS A 68 -9.88 14.59 5.93
N VAL A 69 -10.85 15.50 5.87
CA VAL A 69 -11.29 16.15 4.63
C VAL A 69 -10.58 17.49 4.50
N VAL A 70 -10.06 17.78 3.31
CA VAL A 70 -9.28 18.99 3.02
C VAL A 70 -9.96 19.77 1.90
N LEU A 71 -10.31 21.04 2.16
CA LEU A 71 -10.92 21.93 1.18
C LEU A 71 -9.83 22.71 0.43
N ASP A 72 -9.89 22.67 -0.92
CA ASP A 72 -9.11 23.50 -1.85
C ASP A 72 -7.58 23.54 -1.65
N LYS A 73 -7.02 22.58 -0.92
CA LYS A 73 -5.56 22.49 -0.74
C LYS A 73 -5.04 21.16 -1.28
N PRO A 74 -3.86 21.16 -1.93
CA PRO A 74 -3.21 19.93 -2.34
C PRO A 74 -2.98 18.97 -1.15
N LEU A 75 -3.19 17.70 -1.38
CA LEU A 75 -2.88 16.67 -0.40
C LEU A 75 -1.38 16.37 -0.41
N VAL A 76 -0.81 16.22 0.78
CA VAL A 76 0.59 15.86 0.98
C VAL A 76 0.64 14.40 1.46
N LEU A 77 1.11 13.50 0.61
CA LEU A 77 1.20 12.05 0.91
C LEU A 77 2.03 11.78 2.17
N GLN A 78 3.08 12.58 2.40
CA GLN A 78 3.93 12.43 3.58
C GLN A 78 3.16 12.54 4.90
N ASN A 79 2.11 13.36 4.96
CA ASN A 79 1.30 13.51 6.18
C ASN A 79 0.65 12.19 6.63
N VAL A 80 0.07 11.41 5.69
CA VAL A 80 -0.53 10.12 6.02
C VAL A 80 0.54 9.06 6.32
N ILE A 81 1.71 9.13 5.67
CA ILE A 81 2.85 8.26 5.96
C ILE A 81 3.33 8.47 7.40
N ASP A 82 3.57 9.71 7.80
CA ASP A 82 4.08 10.05 9.13
C ASP A 82 3.06 9.70 10.24
N ALA A 83 1.77 9.77 9.93
CA ALA A 83 0.72 9.40 10.86
C ALA A 83 0.67 7.90 11.20
N VAL A 84 1.13 7.03 10.30
CA VAL A 84 1.09 5.56 10.50
C VAL A 84 2.45 4.95 10.83
N LYS A 85 3.54 5.64 10.49
CA LYS A 85 4.90 5.12 10.62
C LYS A 85 5.32 5.01 12.09
N THR A 86 5.83 3.85 12.46
CA THR A 86 6.48 3.60 13.76
C THR A 86 7.70 2.69 13.58
N ALA A 87 8.57 2.62 14.57
CA ALA A 87 9.75 1.76 14.54
C ALA A 87 9.44 0.24 14.41
N ARG A 88 8.18 -0.15 14.66
CA ARG A 88 7.74 -1.56 14.60
C ARG A 88 7.11 -1.94 13.25
N MET A 89 6.90 -0.97 12.35
CA MET A 89 6.25 -1.18 11.06
C MET A 89 7.31 -1.41 9.98
N GLY A 90 7.41 -2.65 9.50
CA GLY A 90 8.32 -3.04 8.42
C GLY A 90 7.69 -2.93 7.02
N GLY A 91 6.35 -2.92 6.93
CA GLY A 91 5.59 -2.76 5.70
C GLY A 91 4.79 -1.46 5.69
N LEU A 92 4.93 -0.66 4.63
CA LEU A 92 4.16 0.55 4.37
C LEU A 92 3.59 0.48 2.97
N ALA A 93 2.26 0.52 2.85
CA ALA A 93 1.55 0.62 1.59
C ALA A 93 0.86 1.98 1.50
N THR A 94 0.86 2.59 0.32
CA THR A 94 0.18 3.85 0.07
C THR A 94 -0.70 3.74 -1.17
N PHE A 95 -1.79 4.50 -1.17
CA PHE A 95 -2.65 4.69 -2.33
C PHE A 95 -2.86 6.18 -2.55
N SER A 96 -2.74 6.62 -3.80
CA SER A 96 -3.09 7.97 -4.24
C SER A 96 -4.09 7.87 -5.38
N GLY A 97 -5.29 8.42 -5.17
CA GLY A 97 -6.30 8.55 -6.21
C GLY A 97 -6.12 9.88 -6.95
N VAL A 98 -5.92 9.79 -8.27
CA VAL A 98 -5.62 10.95 -9.13
C VAL A 98 -6.76 11.17 -10.10
N VAL A 99 -7.05 12.43 -10.41
CA VAL A 99 -8.03 12.82 -11.43
C VAL A 99 -7.50 12.47 -12.81
N ARG A 100 -8.22 11.59 -13.53
CA ARG A 100 -7.88 11.16 -14.90
C ARG A 100 -8.52 12.08 -15.93
N ASP A 101 -7.92 12.17 -17.10
CA ASP A 101 -8.44 12.89 -18.27
C ASP A 101 -9.59 12.17 -19.00
N GLN A 102 -9.84 10.91 -18.61
CA GLN A 102 -10.92 10.07 -19.15
C GLN A 102 -11.62 9.25 -18.05
N ALA A 103 -12.94 9.12 -18.18
CA ALA A 103 -13.75 8.19 -17.40
C ALA A 103 -14.88 7.65 -18.27
N ASP A 104 -15.07 6.32 -18.32
CA ASP A 104 -16.11 5.61 -19.06
C ASP A 104 -16.18 6.03 -20.56
N GLY A 105 -14.99 6.18 -21.17
CA GLY A 105 -14.86 6.57 -22.58
C GLY A 105 -15.15 8.05 -22.88
N LYS A 106 -15.39 8.88 -21.85
CA LYS A 106 -15.65 10.32 -21.99
C LYS A 106 -14.45 11.12 -21.49
N ALA A 107 -14.16 12.21 -22.20
CA ALA A 107 -13.13 13.15 -21.77
C ALA A 107 -13.56 13.90 -20.51
N VAL A 108 -12.61 14.03 -19.57
CA VAL A 108 -12.76 14.74 -18.30
C VAL A 108 -11.83 15.95 -18.31
N THR A 109 -12.38 17.13 -18.05
CA THR A 109 -11.58 18.36 -17.94
C THR A 109 -11.30 18.74 -16.49
N ARG A 110 -12.22 18.41 -15.59
CA ARG A 110 -12.05 18.58 -14.13
C ARG A 110 -13.05 17.70 -13.39
N LEU A 111 -12.79 17.48 -12.11
CA LEU A 111 -13.75 16.94 -11.16
C LEU A 111 -14.07 17.98 -10.09
N GLU A 112 -15.23 17.86 -9.48
CA GLU A 112 -15.61 18.61 -8.30
C GLU A 112 -16.15 17.60 -7.27
N TYR A 113 -15.57 17.62 -6.07
CA TYR A 113 -16.00 16.79 -4.97
C TYR A 113 -16.74 17.62 -3.95
N GLU A 114 -17.94 17.19 -3.61
CA GLU A 114 -18.73 17.74 -2.51
C GLU A 114 -18.79 16.70 -1.38
N ALA A 115 -18.78 17.16 -0.15
CA ALA A 115 -18.91 16.29 1.01
C ALA A 115 -19.57 17.01 2.17
N TYR A 116 -20.06 16.24 3.13
CA TYR A 116 -20.31 16.74 4.48
C TYR A 116 -19.07 16.39 5.33
N PRO A 117 -18.13 17.34 5.54
CA PRO A 117 -16.79 17.04 6.05
C PRO A 117 -16.79 16.33 7.39
N GLU A 118 -17.58 16.84 8.36
CA GLU A 118 -17.65 16.28 9.71
C GLU A 118 -18.14 14.83 9.73
N MET A 119 -19.13 14.50 8.90
CA MET A 119 -19.66 13.15 8.77
C MET A 119 -18.65 12.26 8.03
N ALA A 120 -18.05 12.76 6.97
CA ALA A 120 -17.03 12.02 6.21
C ALA A 120 -15.82 11.65 7.09
N GLU A 121 -15.32 12.60 7.91
CA GLU A 121 -14.22 12.34 8.84
C GLU A 121 -14.60 11.28 9.89
N LYS A 122 -15.83 11.28 10.42
CA LYS A 122 -16.30 10.21 11.32
C LYS A 122 -16.29 8.85 10.64
N VAL A 123 -16.83 8.77 9.40
CA VAL A 123 -16.82 7.53 8.61
C VAL A 123 -15.38 7.07 8.35
N PHE A 124 -14.45 7.97 8.06
CA PHE A 124 -13.04 7.61 7.87
C PHE A 124 -12.44 6.99 9.13
N VAL A 125 -12.70 7.58 10.30
CA VAL A 125 -12.24 7.04 11.59
C VAL A 125 -12.80 5.65 11.82
N GLU A 126 -14.12 5.48 11.66
CA GLU A 126 -14.80 4.19 11.84
C GLU A 126 -14.23 3.11 10.91
N LEU A 127 -14.02 3.43 9.64
CA LEU A 127 -13.43 2.50 8.66
C LEU A 127 -12.02 2.07 9.04
N CYS A 128 -11.19 3.03 9.45
CA CYS A 128 -9.85 2.72 9.93
C CYS A 128 -9.89 1.78 11.14
N GLU A 129 -10.76 2.05 12.13
CA GLU A 129 -10.90 1.22 13.34
C GLU A 129 -11.38 -0.19 13.03
N GLN A 130 -12.37 -0.33 12.16
CA GLN A 130 -12.90 -1.63 11.72
C GLN A 130 -11.79 -2.45 11.04
N ILE A 131 -11.06 -1.85 10.10
CA ILE A 131 -10.00 -2.55 9.35
C ILE A 131 -8.83 -2.91 10.28
N GLU A 132 -8.43 -2.03 11.20
CA GLU A 132 -7.37 -2.31 12.17
C GLU A 132 -7.76 -3.41 13.16
N ALA A 133 -9.05 -3.56 13.47
CA ALA A 133 -9.56 -4.67 14.27
C ALA A 133 -9.57 -6.00 13.48
N GLU A 134 -9.93 -5.97 12.20
CA GLU A 134 -9.94 -7.13 11.31
C GLU A 134 -8.54 -7.60 10.92
N ILE A 135 -7.62 -6.66 10.71
CA ILE A 135 -6.23 -6.92 10.30
C ILE A 135 -5.30 -6.45 11.40
N ALA A 136 -5.15 -7.29 12.42
CA ALA A 136 -4.41 -6.95 13.63
C ALA A 136 -2.97 -6.47 13.32
N GLY A 137 -2.51 -5.47 14.07
CA GLY A 137 -1.17 -4.90 13.92
C GLY A 137 -1.03 -3.87 12.81
N THR A 138 -2.12 -3.52 12.12
CA THR A 138 -2.10 -2.45 11.11
C THR A 138 -2.41 -1.08 11.72
N ARG A 139 -2.00 -0.03 11.01
CA ARG A 139 -2.33 1.36 11.28
C ARG A 139 -2.69 2.04 9.98
N LEU A 140 -3.74 2.85 10.00
CA LEU A 140 -4.30 3.50 8.82
C LEU A 140 -4.42 5.00 9.01
N ALA A 141 -4.18 5.73 7.91
CA ALA A 141 -4.47 7.15 7.80
C ALA A 141 -5.03 7.46 6.41
N VAL A 142 -5.89 8.47 6.34
CA VAL A 142 -6.53 8.90 5.10
C VAL A 142 -6.75 10.40 5.09
N MET A 143 -6.56 11.00 3.93
CA MET A 143 -7.01 12.37 3.64
C MET A 143 -7.71 12.39 2.29
N HIS A 144 -8.82 13.11 2.20
CA HIS A 144 -9.57 13.31 0.95
C HIS A 144 -9.75 14.79 0.68
N ARG A 145 -9.48 15.22 -0.56
CA ARG A 145 -9.68 16.61 -0.99
C ARG A 145 -11.09 16.78 -1.56
N ILE A 146 -11.72 17.90 -1.22
CA ILE A 146 -12.99 18.34 -1.79
C ILE A 146 -12.82 19.69 -2.49
N GLY A 147 -13.85 20.12 -3.22
CA GLY A 147 -13.77 21.28 -4.10
C GLY A 147 -13.37 20.90 -5.53
N ALA A 148 -12.91 21.88 -6.30
CA ALA A 148 -12.53 21.69 -7.69
C ALA A 148 -11.12 21.11 -7.82
N LEU A 149 -10.98 20.05 -8.64
CA LEU A 149 -9.74 19.38 -8.94
C LEU A 149 -9.50 19.30 -10.44
N ALA A 150 -8.32 19.70 -10.87
CA ALA A 150 -7.86 19.55 -12.25
C ALA A 150 -7.42 18.11 -12.54
N VAL A 151 -7.32 17.77 -13.83
CA VAL A 151 -6.69 16.53 -14.27
C VAL A 151 -5.25 16.49 -13.76
N GLY A 152 -4.86 15.36 -13.17
CA GLY A 152 -3.56 15.18 -12.51
C GLY A 152 -3.56 15.51 -11.01
N ASP A 153 -4.56 16.21 -10.49
CA ASP A 153 -4.67 16.49 -9.06
C ASP A 153 -4.94 15.21 -8.25
N VAL A 154 -4.39 15.16 -7.04
CA VAL A 154 -4.61 14.08 -6.09
C VAL A 154 -5.87 14.36 -5.28
N ALA A 155 -6.86 13.47 -5.38
CA ALA A 155 -8.14 13.58 -4.68
C ALA A 155 -8.15 12.87 -3.32
N VAL A 156 -7.42 11.77 -3.18
CA VAL A 156 -7.34 10.99 -1.94
C VAL A 156 -5.94 10.43 -1.76
N VAL A 157 -5.46 10.43 -0.53
CA VAL A 157 -4.24 9.72 -0.12
C VAL A 157 -4.52 8.84 1.08
N ILE A 158 -4.00 7.62 1.04
CA ILE A 158 -4.09 6.63 2.10
C ILE A 158 -2.68 6.12 2.41
N ALA A 159 -2.41 5.88 3.67
CA ALA A 159 -1.28 5.08 4.11
C ALA A 159 -1.74 3.98 5.07
N ALA A 160 -1.18 2.80 4.89
CA ALA A 160 -1.35 1.64 5.76
C ALA A 160 0.01 1.10 6.15
N ALA A 161 0.28 0.99 7.44
CA ALA A 161 1.50 0.43 7.97
C ALA A 161 1.21 -0.86 8.76
N ALA A 162 2.10 -1.83 8.66
CA ALA A 162 2.03 -3.09 9.38
C ALA A 162 3.45 -3.66 9.62
N PRO A 163 3.65 -4.64 10.53
CA PRO A 163 4.93 -5.32 10.69
C PRO A 163 5.43 -5.97 9.39
N HIS A 164 4.52 -6.47 8.55
CA HIS A 164 4.82 -7.14 7.28
C HIS A 164 4.01 -6.55 6.12
N ARG A 165 4.47 -6.80 4.88
CA ARG A 165 3.90 -6.22 3.66
C ARG A 165 2.46 -6.64 3.38
N ASP A 166 2.09 -7.92 3.59
CA ASP A 166 0.76 -8.42 3.22
C ASP A 166 -0.37 -7.72 4.00
N PRO A 167 -0.34 -7.63 5.35
CA PRO A 167 -1.33 -6.86 6.09
C PRO A 167 -1.40 -5.39 5.66
N ALA A 168 -0.26 -4.75 5.32
CA ALA A 168 -0.26 -3.37 4.87
C ALA A 168 -1.00 -3.19 3.52
N PHE A 169 -0.74 -4.08 2.53
CA PHE A 169 -1.46 -4.03 1.25
C PHE A 169 -2.94 -4.32 1.40
N ARG A 170 -3.30 -5.35 2.19
CA ARG A 170 -4.70 -5.70 2.43
C ARG A 170 -5.47 -4.57 3.12
N ALA A 171 -4.88 -3.96 4.15
CA ALA A 171 -5.50 -2.85 4.86
C ALA A 171 -5.65 -1.60 3.98
N CYS A 172 -4.64 -1.27 3.19
CA CYS A 172 -4.69 -0.15 2.25
C CYS A 172 -5.80 -0.33 1.20
N ARG A 173 -5.89 -1.53 0.62
CA ARG A 173 -6.95 -1.88 -0.33
C ARG A 173 -8.34 -1.83 0.31
N ALA A 174 -8.50 -2.48 1.47
CA ALA A 174 -9.79 -2.50 2.16
C ALA A 174 -10.29 -1.08 2.49
N LEU A 175 -9.38 -0.17 2.85
CA LEU A 175 -9.77 1.19 3.17
C LEU A 175 -10.28 1.96 1.94
N ILE A 176 -9.58 1.90 0.80
CA ILE A 176 -10.05 2.60 -0.40
C ILE A 176 -11.36 2.02 -0.93
N ASP A 177 -11.53 0.69 -0.90
CA ASP A 177 -12.74 0.04 -1.38
C ASP A 177 -13.95 0.45 -0.52
N ARG A 178 -13.85 0.34 0.82
CA ARG A 178 -14.94 0.72 1.76
C ARG A 178 -15.19 2.22 1.79
N LEU A 179 -14.16 3.04 1.59
CA LEU A 179 -14.29 4.48 1.52
C LEU A 179 -15.17 4.90 0.34
N LYS A 180 -14.99 4.30 -0.82
CA LYS A 180 -15.83 4.54 -2.01
C LYS A 180 -17.28 4.14 -1.80
N GLU A 181 -17.55 3.11 -1.00
CA GLU A 181 -18.90 2.62 -0.75
C GLU A 181 -19.64 3.40 0.33
N ARG A 182 -18.93 3.96 1.32
CA ARG A 182 -19.53 4.44 2.57
C ARG A 182 -19.31 5.92 2.87
N ALA A 183 -18.29 6.55 2.28
CA ALA A 183 -18.02 7.94 2.57
C ALA A 183 -19.05 8.86 1.92
N PRO A 184 -19.64 9.82 2.67
CA PRO A 184 -20.58 10.80 2.12
C PRO A 184 -19.82 11.86 1.33
N ILE A 185 -19.29 11.44 0.18
CA ILE A 185 -18.52 12.26 -0.78
C ILE A 185 -19.11 12.02 -2.16
N TRP A 186 -19.56 13.08 -2.78
CA TRP A 186 -20.16 13.05 -4.12
C TRP A 186 -19.19 13.62 -5.13
N LYS A 187 -19.19 13.06 -6.32
CA LYS A 187 -18.30 13.44 -7.40
C LYS A 187 -19.10 13.95 -8.59
N LYS A 188 -18.81 15.16 -9.00
CA LYS A 188 -19.32 15.79 -10.23
C LYS A 188 -18.21 15.85 -11.25
N GLN A 189 -18.48 15.30 -12.42
CA GLN A 189 -17.53 15.26 -13.53
C GLN A 189 -17.90 16.32 -14.58
N PHE A 190 -16.89 16.99 -15.10
CA PHE A 190 -17.00 17.98 -16.17
C PHE A 190 -16.24 17.51 -17.40
N GLY A 191 -16.84 17.69 -18.55
CA GLY A 191 -16.28 17.36 -19.86
C GLY A 191 -16.80 18.27 -20.96
N PRO A 192 -16.40 18.05 -22.22
CA PRO A 192 -16.85 18.88 -23.36
C PRO A 192 -18.38 18.88 -23.53
N SER A 193 -19.07 17.81 -23.12
CA SER A 193 -20.52 17.67 -23.20
C SER A 193 -21.29 18.23 -22.01
N GLY A 194 -20.62 18.91 -21.07
CA GLY A 194 -21.22 19.46 -19.85
C GLY A 194 -20.79 18.76 -18.56
N ALA A 195 -21.60 18.90 -17.53
CA ALA A 195 -21.34 18.34 -16.19
C ALA A 195 -22.37 17.26 -15.86
N SER A 196 -21.90 16.21 -15.17
CA SER A 196 -22.76 15.12 -14.66
C SER A 196 -22.30 14.66 -13.29
N TRP A 197 -23.24 14.33 -12.42
CA TRP A 197 -22.94 13.58 -11.20
C TRP A 197 -22.54 12.16 -11.57
N VAL A 198 -21.60 11.61 -10.84
CA VAL A 198 -21.14 10.23 -11.03
C VAL A 198 -21.58 9.43 -9.82
N ASP A 199 -22.36 8.38 -10.08
CA ASP A 199 -22.77 7.43 -9.05
C ASP A 199 -21.51 6.75 -8.46
N PRO A 200 -21.55 6.40 -7.17
CA PRO A 200 -20.43 5.81 -6.44
C PRO A 200 -19.98 4.45 -7.00
#